data_0d0d3cd8077397ea28d0c7d97b6a9383
#
_entry.id   0d0d3cd8077397ea28d0c7d97b6a9383
#
_cell.length_a   1.000
_cell.length_b   1.000
_cell.length_c   1.000
_cell.angle_alpha   90.00
_cell.angle_beta   90.00
_cell.angle_gamma   90.00
#
_symmetry.space_group_name_H-M   'P 1'
#
loop_
_entity.id
_entity.type
_entity.pdbx_description
1 polymer ?
#
loop_
_entity_poly.entity_id
_entity_poly.type
_entity_poly.pdbx_seq_one_letter_code
_entity_poly.pdbx_strand_id
1 'polypeptide(L)'
;RAAAIKNVTCNEPQFQGHFPGRPLMPGVLIVEAMAQVGGLIVTQMPDLPKGLFVFAGIDGVRFRRPVVPGDQLVITCELLSLKRRRFGKVKQKPVLLLKKI
;
A
#
# COMPACT_ATOMS: atom_id res chain seq x y z
N ARG A 1 3.96 5.28 12.36
CA ARG A 1 2.64 5.54 11.76
C ARG A 1 2.74 6.60 10.68
N ALA A 2 2.08 6.38 9.58
CA ALA A 2 1.93 7.36 8.52
C ALA A 2 0.48 7.44 8.07
N ALA A 3 0.09 8.60 7.59
CA ALA A 3 -1.23 8.83 7.02
C ALA A 3 -1.06 9.62 5.72
N ALA A 4 -1.88 9.30 4.75
CA ALA A 4 -1.84 9.96 3.45
C ALA A 4 -3.24 10.03 2.83
N ILE A 5 -3.38 10.91 1.87
CA ILE A 5 -4.58 11.02 1.06
C ILE A 5 -4.20 10.70 -0.38
N LYS A 6 -4.99 9.83 -1.00
CA LYS A 6 -4.91 9.59 -2.43
C LYS A 6 -6.23 9.95 -3.07
N ASN A 7 -6.18 10.90 -3.99
CA ASN A 7 -7.33 11.22 -4.83
C ASN A 7 -7.41 10.21 -5.98
N VAL A 8 -8.61 9.73 -6.24
CA VAL A 8 -8.88 8.86 -7.38
C VAL A 8 -9.50 9.71 -8.48
N THR A 9 -8.76 9.90 -9.58
CA THR A 9 -9.15 10.79 -10.66
C THR A 9 -9.57 10.00 -11.90
N CYS A 10 -10.49 10.55 -12.67
CA CYS A 10 -11.04 9.85 -13.85
C CYS A 10 -10.05 9.69 -15.00
N ASN A 11 -8.95 10.43 -15.00
CA ASN A 11 -7.94 10.38 -16.06
C ASN A 11 -6.75 9.46 -15.72
N GLU A 12 -6.85 8.67 -14.68
CA GLU A 12 -5.82 7.67 -14.39
C GLU A 12 -5.88 6.53 -15.41
N PRO A 13 -4.73 6.03 -15.90
CA PRO A 13 -4.70 5.13 -17.07
C PRO A 13 -5.39 3.77 -16.86
N GLN A 14 -5.47 3.27 -15.64
CA GLN A 14 -6.10 1.98 -15.36
C GLN A 14 -7.60 1.96 -15.66
N PHE A 15 -8.26 3.12 -15.68
CA PHE A 15 -9.70 3.17 -15.93
C PHE A 15 -10.09 2.95 -17.38
N GLN A 16 -9.15 3.00 -18.30
CA GLN A 16 -9.41 2.68 -19.70
C GLN A 16 -9.87 1.23 -19.91
N GLY A 17 -9.33 0.31 -19.11
CA GLY A 17 -9.64 -1.11 -19.20
C GLY A 17 -10.40 -1.68 -18.00
N HIS A 18 -10.50 -0.94 -16.92
CA HIS A 18 -11.07 -1.47 -15.67
C HIS A 18 -12.18 -0.54 -15.12
N PHE A 19 -13.36 -0.52 -15.67
CA PHE A 19 -13.84 -1.23 -16.83
C PHE A 19 -14.41 -0.23 -17.84
N PRO A 20 -14.46 -0.54 -19.16
CA PRO A 20 -15.01 0.40 -20.13
C PRO A 20 -16.43 0.85 -19.78
N GLY A 21 -16.65 2.16 -19.68
CA GLY A 21 -17.94 2.74 -19.29
C GLY A 21 -18.31 2.62 -17.81
N ARG A 22 -17.52 1.89 -17.02
CA ARG A 22 -17.75 1.74 -15.58
C ARG A 22 -16.41 1.68 -14.83
N PRO A 23 -15.78 2.84 -14.60
CA PRO A 23 -14.48 2.88 -13.95
C PRO A 23 -14.55 2.42 -12.50
N LEU A 24 -13.66 1.52 -12.14
CA LEU A 24 -13.51 0.98 -10.81
C LEU A 24 -12.03 0.92 -10.46
N MET A 25 -11.64 1.46 -9.32
CA MET A 25 -10.26 1.40 -8.88
C MET A 25 -9.86 -0.04 -8.57
N PRO A 26 -8.85 -0.59 -9.27
CA PRO A 26 -8.37 -1.94 -8.98
C PRO A 26 -7.91 -2.08 -7.54
N GLY A 27 -8.37 -3.13 -6.85
CA GLY A 27 -7.99 -3.38 -5.47
C GLY A 27 -6.48 -3.52 -5.29
N VAL A 28 -5.80 -4.12 -6.25
CA VAL A 28 -4.34 -4.27 -6.21
C VAL A 28 -3.62 -2.93 -6.24
N LEU A 29 -4.17 -1.92 -6.92
CA LEU A 29 -3.60 -0.57 -6.94
C LEU A 29 -3.88 0.19 -5.64
N ILE A 30 -4.99 -0.10 -4.97
CA ILE A 30 -5.25 0.41 -3.63
C ILE A 30 -4.19 -0.13 -2.65
N VAL A 31 -3.91 -1.41 -2.72
CA VAL A 31 -2.86 -2.05 -1.90
C VAL A 31 -1.49 -1.45 -2.23
N GLU A 32 -1.21 -1.20 -3.51
CA GLU A 32 0.03 -0.53 -3.90
C GLU A 32 0.17 0.86 -3.28
N ALA A 33 -0.89 1.66 -3.31
CA ALA A 33 -0.88 2.98 -2.68
C ALA A 33 -0.64 2.87 -1.17
N MET A 34 -1.29 1.91 -0.52
CA MET A 34 -1.10 1.64 0.90
C MET A 34 0.34 1.24 1.21
N ALA A 35 0.93 0.42 0.35
CA ALA A 35 2.31 -0.01 0.52
C ALA A 35 3.30 1.15 0.38
N GLN A 36 3.06 2.06 -0.54
CA GLN A 36 3.89 3.25 -0.69
C GLN A 36 3.83 4.14 0.55
N VAL A 37 2.66 4.31 1.13
CA VAL A 37 2.51 5.04 2.40
C VAL A 37 3.29 4.33 3.51
N GLY A 38 3.20 3.01 3.59
CA GLY A 38 3.99 2.23 4.54
C GLY A 38 5.50 2.37 4.31
N GLY A 39 5.91 2.41 3.05
CA GLY A 39 7.31 2.63 2.69
C GLY A 39 7.87 3.96 3.20
N LEU A 40 7.04 4.99 3.27
CA LEU A 40 7.44 6.28 3.83
C LEU A 40 7.82 6.18 5.31
N ILE A 41 7.15 5.32 6.07
CA ILE A 41 7.53 5.06 7.46
C ILE A 41 8.96 4.53 7.52
N VAL A 42 9.26 3.55 6.69
CA VAL A 42 10.55 2.88 6.66
C VAL A 42 11.66 3.83 6.22
N THR A 43 11.40 4.70 5.26
CA THR A 43 12.40 5.67 4.78
C THR A 43 12.77 6.72 5.82
N GLN A 44 11.94 6.94 6.81
CA GLN A 44 12.20 7.87 7.90
C GLN A 44 12.97 7.24 9.08
N MET A 45 13.21 5.94 9.04
CA MET A 45 13.91 5.23 10.10
C MET A 45 15.43 5.29 9.88
N PRO A 46 16.21 5.87 10.81
CA PRO A 46 17.63 6.14 10.57
C PRO A 46 18.51 4.89 10.52
N ASP A 47 18.07 3.80 11.12
CA ASP A 47 18.87 2.57 11.26
C ASP A 47 18.66 1.56 10.15
N LEU A 48 17.89 1.89 9.11
CA LEU A 48 17.60 0.97 8.03
C LEU A 48 18.44 1.26 6.79
N PRO A 49 18.96 0.21 6.13
CA PRO A 49 19.69 0.40 4.89
C PRO A 49 18.80 1.04 3.83
N LYS A 50 19.34 2.02 3.13
CA LYS A 50 18.68 2.60 1.97
C LYS A 50 18.66 1.57 0.85
N GLY A 51 17.48 1.31 0.29
CA GLY A 51 17.33 0.35 -0.77
C GLY A 51 15.92 0.30 -1.30
N LEU A 52 15.73 -0.58 -2.26
CA LEU A 52 14.45 -0.82 -2.87
C LEU A 52 13.63 -1.75 -1.98
N PHE A 53 12.39 -1.36 -1.70
CA PHE A 53 11.48 -2.21 -0.95
C PHE A 53 10.50 -2.88 -1.90
N VAL A 54 10.38 -4.19 -1.77
CA VAL A 54 9.45 -4.99 -2.56
C VAL A 54 8.56 -5.79 -1.64
N PHE A 55 7.34 -6.09 -2.11
CA PHE A 55 6.46 -6.97 -1.38
C PHE A 55 7.03 -8.38 -1.30
N ALA A 56 7.01 -8.94 -0.10
CA ALA A 56 7.26 -10.36 0.11
C ALA A 56 5.96 -11.14 0.21
N GLY A 57 4.90 -10.50 0.67
CA GLY A 57 3.59 -11.10 0.79
C GLY A 57 2.56 -10.11 1.29
N ILE A 58 1.30 -10.45 1.13
CA ILE A 58 0.16 -9.66 1.54
C ILE A 58 -0.85 -10.61 2.17
N ASP A 59 -1.26 -10.32 3.40
CA ASP A 59 -2.20 -11.15 4.14
C ASP A 59 -3.40 -10.32 4.60
N GLY A 60 -4.57 -10.96 4.68
CA GLY A 60 -5.75 -10.38 5.30
C GLY A 60 -6.33 -9.18 4.60
N VAL A 61 -6.14 -9.04 3.29
CA VAL A 61 -6.66 -7.93 2.51
C VAL A 61 -8.15 -8.13 2.25
N ARG A 62 -8.94 -7.09 2.53
CA ARG A 62 -10.38 -7.09 2.25
C ARG A 62 -10.79 -5.77 1.62
N PHE A 63 -11.60 -5.86 0.57
CA PHE A 63 -12.20 -4.71 -0.11
C PHE A 63 -13.69 -4.69 0.21
N ARG A 64 -14.11 -3.79 1.07
CA ARG A 64 -15.50 -3.74 1.55
C ARG A 64 -16.39 -2.80 0.76
N ARG A 65 -15.79 -1.89 0.02
CA ARG A 65 -16.50 -0.90 -0.80
C ARG A 65 -15.77 -0.69 -2.11
N PRO A 66 -16.49 -0.58 -3.22
CA PRO A 66 -15.87 -0.15 -4.46
C PRO A 66 -15.34 1.28 -4.34
N VAL A 67 -14.23 1.53 -4.99
CA VAL A 67 -13.61 2.85 -5.10
C VAL A 67 -13.71 3.28 -6.55
N VAL A 68 -14.24 4.46 -6.75
CA VAL A 68 -14.52 5.00 -8.09
C VAL A 68 -13.86 6.39 -8.24
N PRO A 69 -13.68 6.87 -9.48
CA PRO A 69 -13.19 8.23 -9.70
C PRO A 69 -14.04 9.26 -8.95
N GLY A 70 -13.39 10.23 -8.34
CA GLY A 70 -14.01 11.21 -7.46
C GLY A 70 -13.88 10.86 -5.98
N ASP A 71 -13.56 9.62 -5.65
CA ASP A 71 -13.33 9.21 -4.27
C ASP A 71 -11.96 9.70 -3.78
N GLN A 72 -11.88 9.92 -2.48
CA GLN A 72 -10.64 10.22 -1.79
C GLN A 72 -10.33 9.10 -0.80
N LEU A 73 -9.19 8.47 -0.96
CA LEU A 73 -8.72 7.43 -0.05
C LEU A 73 -7.92 8.07 1.07
N VAL A 74 -8.35 7.86 2.30
CA VAL A 74 -7.54 8.17 3.47
C VAL A 74 -6.83 6.88 3.88
N ILE A 75 -5.52 6.89 3.80
CA ILE A 75 -4.68 5.73 4.03
C ILE A 75 -3.91 5.95 5.33
N THR A 76 -4.04 5.03 6.25
CA THR A 76 -3.25 5.01 7.47
C THR A 76 -2.46 3.73 7.55
N CYS A 77 -1.19 3.84 7.90
CA CYS A 77 -0.27 2.72 8.03
C CYS A 77 0.39 2.72 9.38
N GLU A 78 0.55 1.54 9.93
CA GLU A 78 1.23 1.33 11.19
C GLU A 78 2.24 0.20 11.04
N LEU A 79 3.47 0.46 11.46
CA LEU A 79 4.50 -0.57 11.47
C LEU A 79 4.35 -1.41 12.73
N LEU A 80 3.97 -2.68 12.56
CA LEU A 80 3.77 -3.59 13.69
C LEU A 80 5.07 -4.22 14.16
N SER A 81 5.92 -4.65 13.22
CA SER A 81 7.23 -5.18 13.54
C SER A 81 8.17 -5.05 12.36
N LEU A 82 9.43 -4.80 12.64
CA LEU A 82 10.49 -4.79 11.65
C LEU A 82 11.59 -5.73 12.13
N LYS A 83 11.78 -6.83 11.41
CA LYS A 83 12.85 -7.77 11.72
C LYS A 83 13.87 -7.77 10.60
N ARG A 84 15.14 -7.60 10.98
CA ARG A 84 16.23 -7.54 10.05
C ARG A 84 16.48 -8.90 9.40
N ARG A 85 16.80 -8.88 8.11
CA ARG A 85 17.32 -10.00 7.37
C ARG A 85 18.70 -10.36 7.89
N ARG A 86 18.90 -11.58 8.36
CA ARG A 86 20.24 -12.12 8.65
C ARG A 86 20.64 -13.11 7.56
N PHE A 87 21.72 -12.82 6.84
CA PHE A 87 22.43 -13.75 5.95
C PHE A 87 21.54 -14.77 5.23
N GLY A 88 20.72 -14.33 4.29
CA GLY A 88 19.92 -15.22 3.46
C GLY A 88 18.78 -15.97 4.19
N LYS A 89 18.71 -15.94 5.50
CA LYS A 89 17.60 -16.52 6.26
C LYS A 89 16.63 -15.41 6.68
N VAL A 90 15.49 -15.37 6.01
CA VAL A 90 14.39 -14.50 6.42
C VAL A 90 13.66 -15.17 7.57
N LYS A 91 14.00 -14.82 8.80
CA LYS A 91 13.30 -15.38 9.95
C LYS A 91 11.90 -14.81 10.15
N GLN A 92 11.65 -13.56 9.76
CA GLN A 92 10.31 -12.97 9.76
C GLN A 92 10.21 -11.83 8.76
N LYS A 93 9.06 -11.73 8.15
CA LYS A 93 8.71 -10.63 7.24
C LYS A 93 8.30 -9.41 8.04
N PRO A 94 8.68 -8.21 7.63
CA PRO A 94 8.08 -7.02 8.20
C PRO A 94 6.57 -7.08 7.98
N VAL A 95 5.82 -6.93 9.04
CA VAL A 95 4.36 -6.90 8.95
C VAL A 95 3.94 -5.44 8.96
N LEU A 96 3.43 -5.00 7.85
CA LEU A 96 2.83 -3.69 7.71
C LEU A 96 1.32 -3.87 7.77
N LEU A 97 0.71 -3.35 8.82
CA LEU A 97 -0.75 -3.34 8.90
C LEU A 97 -1.26 -2.12 8.14
N LEU A 98 -1.94 -2.37 7.05
CA LEU A 98 -2.53 -1.33 6.23
C LEU A 98 -4.02 -1.26 6.56
N LYS A 99 -4.44 -0.14 7.10
CA LYS A 99 -5.83 0.08 7.44
C LYS A 99 -6.39 1.17 6.53
N LYS A 100 -7.35 0.80 5.71
CA LYS A 100 -8.15 1.75 4.94
C LYS A 100 -9.26 2.26 5.82
N ILE A 101 -9.38 3.55 5.87
CA ILE A 101 -10.53 4.20 6.50
C ILE A 101 -11.41 4.77 5.40
#